data_56fccb1b3c5b7e7741925e721e1deb0d
#
_entry.id   56fccb1b3c5b7e7741925e721e1deb0d
#
_cell.length_a   1.000
_cell.length_b   1.000
_cell.length_c   1.000
_cell.angle_alpha   90.00
_cell.angle_beta   90.00
_cell.angle_gamma   90.00
#
_symmetry.space_group_name_H-M   'P 1'
#
loop_
_entity.id
_entity.type
_entity.pdbx_description
1 polymer ?
#
loop_
_entity_poly.entity_id
_entity_poly.type
_entity_poly.pdbx_seq_one_letter_code
_entity_poly.pdbx_strand_id
1 'polypeptide(L)'
;MEAGIPEDDPRNPAVIADNVGDNVGDIAGMGADLFESYVNSILAAMAVGFMSLGFEGLLYPMLLCAVGIVSALVGTMFVKVREGGNPQKALSMGLYSTGVIMIVLTYFLTNWLFEGEIDLFWSVVGGVVCGVIIGQITEIYTSSDYKSVKEIAEASNTGTATNILAGISVGMKSTVAPVVFICAATMVGVYFGATQIGRASCRERV
;
A
#
# COMPACT_ATOMS: atom_id res chain seq x y z
N MET A 1 -1.06 -36.97 -9.72
CA MET A 1 -0.49 -37.02 -11.09
C MET A 1 -0.37 -38.45 -11.65
N GLU A 2 -0.18 -39.45 -10.79
CA GLU A 2 -0.13 -40.86 -11.21
C GLU A 2 -1.41 -41.36 -11.88
N ALA A 3 -2.57 -40.77 -11.57
CA ALA A 3 -3.84 -41.13 -12.16
C ALA A 3 -4.18 -40.41 -13.49
N GLY A 4 -3.29 -39.55 -14.01
CA GLY A 4 -3.52 -38.81 -15.26
C GLY A 4 -4.69 -37.82 -15.22
N ILE A 5 -5.11 -37.41 -14.04
CA ILE A 5 -6.16 -36.40 -13.84
C ILE A 5 -5.47 -35.01 -13.98
N PRO A 6 -6.03 -34.07 -14.77
CA PRO A 6 -5.54 -32.69 -14.84
C PRO A 6 -5.52 -32.02 -13.45
N GLU A 7 -4.61 -31.06 -13.26
CA GLU A 7 -4.39 -30.37 -11.99
C GLU A 7 -5.67 -29.71 -11.47
N ASP A 8 -6.39 -29.02 -12.34
CA ASP A 8 -7.62 -28.27 -12.00
C ASP A 8 -8.93 -29.10 -12.19
N ASP A 9 -8.84 -30.43 -12.27
CA ASP A 9 -10.04 -31.26 -12.44
C ASP A 9 -10.82 -31.33 -11.12
N PRO A 10 -12.15 -31.08 -11.13
CA PRO A 10 -12.97 -31.10 -9.92
C PRO A 10 -13.03 -32.46 -9.22
N ARG A 11 -12.58 -33.53 -9.88
CA ARG A 11 -12.45 -34.87 -9.28
C ARG A 11 -11.17 -35.00 -8.43
N ASN A 12 -10.25 -34.05 -8.53
CA ASN A 12 -9.02 -34.06 -7.76
C ASN A 12 -9.26 -33.38 -6.40
N PRO A 13 -9.22 -34.10 -5.27
CA PRO A 13 -9.46 -33.50 -3.95
C PRO A 13 -8.38 -32.46 -3.57
N ALA A 14 -7.20 -32.49 -4.20
CA ALA A 14 -6.17 -31.50 -4.00
C ALA A 14 -6.60 -30.11 -4.47
N VAL A 15 -7.47 -29.99 -5.47
CA VAL A 15 -8.02 -28.69 -5.93
C VAL A 15 -8.81 -28.02 -4.81
N ILE A 16 -9.58 -28.78 -4.02
CA ILE A 16 -10.33 -28.22 -2.88
C ILE A 16 -9.36 -27.75 -1.81
N ALA A 17 -8.32 -28.53 -1.51
CA ALA A 17 -7.30 -28.17 -0.51
C ALA A 17 -6.52 -26.93 -0.93
N ASP A 18 -6.19 -26.79 -2.20
CA ASP A 18 -5.49 -25.66 -2.80
C ASP A 18 -6.34 -24.37 -2.66
N ASN A 19 -7.58 -24.41 -3.14
CA ASN A 19 -8.50 -23.27 -3.02
C ASN A 19 -8.76 -22.85 -1.57
N VAL A 20 -8.85 -23.79 -0.62
CA VAL A 20 -8.99 -23.49 0.80
C VAL A 20 -7.70 -22.89 1.34
N GLY A 21 -6.54 -23.43 0.92
CA GLY A 21 -5.21 -22.94 1.27
C GLY A 21 -4.99 -21.49 0.84
N ASP A 22 -5.37 -21.15 -0.38
CA ASP A 22 -5.30 -19.79 -0.93
C ASP A 22 -6.17 -18.82 -0.11
N ASN A 23 -7.40 -19.21 0.23
CA ASN A 23 -8.26 -18.37 1.06
C ASN A 23 -7.71 -18.16 2.48
N VAL A 24 -7.08 -19.16 3.08
CA VAL A 24 -6.48 -19.04 4.41
C VAL A 24 -5.13 -18.33 4.34
N GLY A 25 -4.26 -18.68 3.40
CA GLY A 25 -2.91 -18.13 3.26
C GLY A 25 -2.94 -16.71 2.72
N ASP A 26 -3.55 -16.52 1.56
CA ASP A 26 -3.44 -15.26 0.83
C ASP A 26 -4.43 -14.21 1.35
N ILE A 27 -5.63 -14.58 1.77
CA ILE A 27 -6.61 -13.61 2.25
C ILE A 27 -6.48 -13.41 3.77
N ALA A 28 -6.64 -14.45 4.57
CA ALA A 28 -6.62 -14.31 6.02
C ALA A 28 -5.22 -14.07 6.57
N GLY A 29 -4.20 -14.76 6.05
CA GLY A 29 -2.80 -14.60 6.44
C GLY A 29 -2.27 -13.20 6.10
N MET A 30 -2.49 -12.74 4.86
CA MET A 30 -2.14 -11.38 4.45
C MET A 30 -2.89 -10.32 5.26
N GLY A 31 -4.18 -10.54 5.55
CA GLY A 31 -4.96 -9.64 6.40
C GLY A 31 -4.37 -9.48 7.80
N ALA A 32 -3.89 -10.56 8.40
CA ALA A 32 -3.21 -10.54 9.71
C ALA A 32 -1.88 -9.76 9.65
N ASP A 33 -1.06 -9.99 8.63
CA ASP A 33 0.22 -9.30 8.42
C ASP A 33 0.04 -7.79 8.18
N LEU A 34 -0.93 -7.43 7.35
CA LEU A 34 -1.28 -6.01 7.13
C LEU A 34 -1.79 -5.33 8.41
N PHE A 35 -2.56 -6.04 9.25
CA PHE A 35 -3.01 -5.50 10.52
C PHE A 35 -1.84 -5.19 11.45
N GLU A 36 -0.87 -6.10 11.59
CA GLU A 36 0.33 -5.89 12.39
C GLU A 36 1.14 -4.70 11.89
N SER A 37 1.42 -4.65 10.59
CA SER A 37 2.16 -3.56 9.94
C SER A 37 1.46 -2.21 10.10
N TYR A 38 0.14 -2.20 10.03
CA TYR A 38 -0.68 -1.00 10.21
C TYR A 38 -0.60 -0.48 11.65
N VAL A 39 -0.73 -1.36 12.64
CA VAL A 39 -0.61 -0.99 14.06
C VAL A 39 0.79 -0.44 14.36
N ASN A 40 1.85 -1.11 13.89
CA ASN A 40 3.22 -0.66 14.09
C ASN A 40 3.48 0.72 13.46
N SER A 41 2.92 0.97 12.29
CA SER A 41 3.03 2.28 11.60
C SER A 41 2.32 3.40 12.37
N ILE A 42 1.13 3.12 12.92
CA ILE A 42 0.40 4.06 13.76
C ILE A 42 1.20 4.39 15.02
N LEU A 43 1.69 3.37 15.72
CA LEU A 43 2.47 3.55 16.95
C LEU A 43 3.75 4.36 16.71
N ALA A 44 4.46 4.09 15.62
CA ALA A 44 5.63 4.86 15.22
C ALA A 44 5.28 6.33 14.94
N ALA A 45 4.21 6.59 14.20
CA ALA A 45 3.75 7.94 13.91
C ALA A 45 3.28 8.68 15.18
N MET A 46 2.60 7.99 16.09
CA MET A 46 2.18 8.54 17.39
C MET A 46 3.37 8.91 18.26
N ALA A 47 4.40 8.05 18.32
CA ALA A 47 5.61 8.30 19.12
C ALA A 47 6.37 9.54 18.61
N VAL A 48 6.58 9.63 17.29
CA VAL A 48 7.23 10.80 16.67
C VAL A 48 6.35 12.05 16.80
N GLY A 49 5.06 11.93 16.58
CA GLY A 49 4.10 13.03 16.71
C GLY A 49 4.04 13.60 18.13
N PHE A 50 4.03 12.74 19.14
CA PHE A 50 4.04 13.16 20.53
C PHE A 50 5.31 13.94 20.90
N MET A 51 6.46 13.50 20.42
CA MET A 51 7.74 14.19 20.67
C MET A 51 7.83 15.56 19.99
N SER A 52 7.08 15.75 18.90
CA SER A 52 7.15 16.98 18.08
C SER A 52 6.05 17.99 18.41
N LEU A 53 4.83 17.53 18.61
CA LEU A 53 3.60 18.35 18.74
C LEU A 53 2.79 18.05 20.01
N GLY A 54 3.35 17.24 20.93
CA GLY A 54 2.66 16.87 22.16
C GLY A 54 1.40 16.04 21.93
N PHE A 55 0.33 16.35 22.67
CA PHE A 55 -0.90 15.55 22.65
C PHE A 55 -1.63 15.58 21.30
N GLU A 56 -1.60 16.70 20.59
CA GLU A 56 -2.21 16.82 19.25
C GLU A 56 -1.49 15.93 18.23
N GLY A 57 -0.16 15.86 18.31
CA GLY A 57 0.66 14.96 17.49
C GLY A 57 0.42 13.48 17.78
N LEU A 58 -0.04 13.14 19.01
CA LEU A 58 -0.45 11.79 19.36
C LEU A 58 -1.82 11.43 18.72
N LEU A 59 -2.77 12.37 18.76
CA LEU A 59 -4.13 12.13 18.26
C LEU A 59 -4.21 12.11 16.73
N TYR A 60 -3.40 12.90 16.06
CA TYR A 60 -3.47 13.07 14.61
C TYR A 60 -3.36 11.76 13.81
N PRO A 61 -2.37 10.88 14.05
CA PRO A 61 -2.27 9.61 13.33
C PRO A 61 -3.49 8.70 13.55
N MET A 62 -4.06 8.67 14.76
CA MET A 62 -5.26 7.89 15.03
C MET A 62 -6.48 8.39 14.24
N LEU A 63 -6.68 9.72 14.24
CA LEU A 63 -7.76 10.34 13.48
C LEU A 63 -7.56 10.16 11.98
N LEU A 64 -6.32 10.26 11.51
CA LEU A 64 -5.97 10.02 10.10
C LEU A 64 -6.30 8.59 9.68
N CYS A 65 -6.04 7.60 10.55
CA CYS A 65 -6.40 6.22 10.30
C CYS A 65 -7.91 5.99 10.29
N ALA A 66 -8.66 6.65 11.19
CA ALA A 66 -10.11 6.59 11.18
C ALA A 66 -10.69 7.16 9.87
N VAL A 67 -10.16 8.31 9.42
CA VAL A 67 -10.48 8.90 8.11
C VAL A 67 -10.11 7.95 6.96
N GLY A 68 -8.98 7.28 7.06
CA GLY A 68 -8.53 6.26 6.11
C GLY A 68 -9.51 5.10 5.96
N ILE A 69 -10.03 4.59 7.07
CA ILE A 69 -11.05 3.52 7.08
C ILE A 69 -12.33 4.00 6.37
N VAL A 70 -12.81 5.20 6.70
CA VAL A 70 -14.00 5.78 6.05
C VAL A 70 -13.75 5.96 4.54
N SER A 71 -12.57 6.47 4.16
CA SER A 71 -12.18 6.64 2.75
C SER A 71 -12.15 5.31 2.01
N ALA A 72 -11.63 4.26 2.64
CA ALA A 72 -11.58 2.92 2.06
C ALA A 72 -12.98 2.34 1.88
N LEU A 73 -13.85 2.45 2.88
CA LEU A 73 -15.26 1.98 2.79
C LEU A 73 -16.01 2.68 1.66
N VAL A 74 -15.84 3.99 1.51
CA VAL A 74 -16.45 4.73 0.39
C VAL A 74 -15.79 4.33 -0.94
N GLY A 75 -14.47 4.18 -0.96
CA GLY A 75 -13.70 3.77 -2.15
C GLY A 75 -14.12 2.41 -2.70
N THR A 76 -14.46 1.43 -1.83
CA THR A 76 -14.95 0.12 -2.27
C THR A 76 -16.25 0.19 -3.07
N MET A 77 -17.07 1.21 -2.85
CA MET A 77 -18.32 1.40 -3.64
C MET A 77 -18.04 1.72 -5.12
N PHE A 78 -16.85 2.21 -5.44
CA PHE A 78 -16.41 2.49 -6.81
C PHE A 78 -15.81 1.27 -7.51
N VAL A 79 -15.46 0.23 -6.76
CA VAL A 79 -14.93 -1.03 -7.32
C VAL A 79 -16.10 -1.84 -7.90
N LYS A 80 -16.30 -1.73 -9.21
CA LYS A 80 -17.33 -2.48 -9.94
C LYS A 80 -16.69 -3.21 -11.12
N VAL A 81 -16.75 -4.54 -11.09
CA VAL A 81 -16.34 -5.39 -12.21
C VAL A 81 -17.60 -5.85 -12.93
N ARG A 82 -17.66 -5.64 -14.28
CA ARG A 82 -18.67 -6.27 -15.14
C ARG A 82 -18.16 -7.61 -15.61
N GLU A 83 -19.06 -8.54 -15.89
CA GLU A 83 -18.72 -9.82 -16.51
C GLU A 83 -17.91 -9.60 -17.79
N GLY A 84 -16.71 -10.21 -17.87
CA GLY A 84 -15.76 -10.00 -18.96
C GLY A 84 -14.87 -8.73 -18.85
N GLY A 85 -15.03 -7.93 -17.79
CA GLY A 85 -14.16 -6.77 -17.52
C GLY A 85 -12.81 -7.18 -16.92
N ASN A 86 -11.80 -6.29 -17.04
CA ASN A 86 -10.49 -6.49 -16.45
C ASN A 86 -10.55 -6.15 -14.94
N PRO A 87 -10.37 -7.14 -14.01
CA PRO A 87 -10.44 -6.92 -12.57
C PRO A 87 -9.39 -5.93 -12.06
N GLN A 88 -8.21 -5.93 -12.68
CA GLN A 88 -7.10 -5.06 -12.31
C GLN A 88 -7.45 -3.58 -12.45
N LYS A 89 -8.12 -3.21 -13.55
CA LYS A 89 -8.57 -1.82 -13.77
C LYS A 89 -9.60 -1.37 -12.72
N ALA A 90 -10.47 -2.28 -12.28
CA ALA A 90 -11.45 -1.97 -11.25
C ALA A 90 -10.79 -1.76 -9.89
N LEU A 91 -9.79 -2.57 -9.54
CA LEU A 91 -9.00 -2.40 -8.31
C LEU A 91 -8.22 -1.09 -8.33
N SER A 92 -7.54 -0.76 -9.44
CA SER A 92 -6.81 0.50 -9.59
C SER A 92 -7.75 1.71 -9.47
N MET A 93 -8.97 1.63 -10.02
CA MET A 93 -9.98 2.69 -9.89
C MET A 93 -10.44 2.87 -8.44
N GLY A 94 -10.59 1.77 -7.69
CA GLY A 94 -10.84 1.80 -6.24
C GLY A 94 -9.71 2.49 -5.48
N LEU A 95 -8.46 2.16 -5.79
CA LEU A 95 -7.29 2.76 -5.17
C LEU A 95 -7.22 4.27 -5.41
N TYR A 96 -7.41 4.73 -6.65
CA TYR A 96 -7.39 6.16 -6.97
C TYR A 96 -8.53 6.92 -6.30
N SER A 97 -9.76 6.37 -6.33
CA SER A 97 -10.90 7.01 -5.68
C SER A 97 -10.69 7.14 -4.17
N THR A 98 -10.20 6.09 -3.52
CA THR A 98 -9.86 6.12 -2.10
C THR A 98 -8.78 7.17 -1.80
N GLY A 99 -7.73 7.24 -2.63
CA GLY A 99 -6.66 8.23 -2.49
C GLY A 99 -7.17 9.67 -2.58
N VAL A 100 -8.04 9.97 -3.54
CA VAL A 100 -8.64 11.30 -3.69
C VAL A 100 -9.52 11.65 -2.49
N ILE A 101 -10.38 10.73 -2.05
CA ILE A 101 -11.26 10.93 -0.89
C ILE A 101 -10.40 11.16 0.37
N MET A 102 -9.33 10.37 0.55
CA MET A 102 -8.40 10.49 1.66
C MET A 102 -7.75 11.88 1.69
N ILE A 103 -7.28 12.39 0.56
CA ILE A 103 -6.67 13.73 0.47
C ILE A 103 -7.68 14.81 0.88
N VAL A 104 -8.91 14.74 0.37
CA VAL A 104 -9.96 15.72 0.70
C VAL A 104 -10.29 15.69 2.19
N LEU A 105 -10.52 14.51 2.75
CA LEU A 105 -10.86 14.37 4.17
C LEU A 105 -9.70 14.76 5.08
N THR A 106 -8.46 14.45 4.70
CA THR A 106 -7.26 14.87 5.43
C THR A 106 -7.11 16.38 5.46
N TYR A 107 -7.44 17.08 4.37
CA TYR A 107 -7.44 18.54 4.36
C TYR A 107 -8.39 19.13 5.43
N PHE A 108 -9.62 18.62 5.50
CA PHE A 108 -10.59 19.05 6.51
C PHE A 108 -10.12 18.70 7.93
N LEU A 109 -9.59 17.51 8.13
CA LEU A 109 -9.07 17.06 9.43
C LEU A 109 -7.92 17.94 9.92
N THR A 110 -6.94 18.19 9.05
CA THR A 110 -5.75 19.00 9.39
C THR A 110 -6.15 20.45 9.70
N ASN A 111 -7.03 21.02 8.89
CA ASN A 111 -7.52 22.38 9.12
C ASN A 111 -8.34 22.51 10.42
N TRP A 112 -9.08 21.45 10.80
CA TRP A 112 -9.86 21.44 12.04
C TRP A 112 -8.96 21.30 13.28
N LEU A 113 -7.92 20.48 13.22
CA LEU A 113 -7.06 20.17 14.37
C LEU A 113 -5.94 21.21 14.59
N PHE A 114 -5.38 21.74 13.50
CA PHE A 114 -4.20 22.61 13.53
C PHE A 114 -4.46 24.04 13.05
N GLU A 115 -5.70 24.49 13.07
CA GLU A 115 -6.12 25.89 12.81
C GLU A 115 -5.49 26.53 11.54
N GLY A 116 -5.34 25.73 10.46
CA GLY A 116 -4.86 26.21 9.17
C GLY A 116 -3.35 25.98 8.89
N GLU A 117 -2.64 25.25 9.71
CA GLU A 117 -1.28 24.83 9.41
C GLU A 117 -1.27 23.71 8.35
N ILE A 118 -0.89 24.07 7.12
CA ILE A 118 -1.03 23.20 5.93
C ILE A 118 0.22 22.33 5.72
N ASP A 119 1.32 22.55 6.43
CA ASP A 119 2.59 21.83 6.20
C ASP A 119 2.44 20.32 6.47
N LEU A 120 1.70 19.95 7.52
CA LEU A 120 1.42 18.56 7.86
C LEU A 120 0.54 17.86 6.81
N PHE A 121 -0.41 18.60 6.24
CA PHE A 121 -1.22 18.12 5.13
C PHE A 121 -0.36 17.74 3.92
N TRP A 122 0.59 18.57 3.52
CA TRP A 122 1.48 18.27 2.41
C TRP A 122 2.34 17.04 2.65
N SER A 123 2.76 16.81 3.90
CA SER A 123 3.48 15.59 4.29
C SER A 123 2.63 14.34 4.05
N VAL A 124 1.35 14.36 4.46
CA VAL A 124 0.42 13.24 4.22
C VAL A 124 0.12 13.05 2.74
N VAL A 125 -0.11 14.14 1.99
CA VAL A 125 -0.31 14.08 0.53
C VAL A 125 0.89 13.45 -0.16
N GLY A 126 2.10 13.83 0.23
CA GLY A 126 3.35 13.23 -0.27
C GLY A 126 3.39 11.72 -0.03
N GLY A 127 2.99 11.27 1.15
CA GLY A 127 2.89 9.84 1.49
C GLY A 127 1.86 9.09 0.65
N VAL A 128 0.64 9.65 0.48
CA VAL A 128 -0.42 9.06 -0.34
C VAL A 128 -0.01 8.95 -1.79
N VAL A 129 0.55 10.01 -2.36
CA VAL A 129 1.04 10.02 -3.76
C VAL A 129 2.16 9.00 -3.95
N CYS A 130 3.11 8.95 -3.02
CA CYS A 130 4.19 7.97 -3.04
C CYS A 130 3.63 6.54 -3.00
N GLY A 131 2.67 6.25 -2.13
CA GLY A 131 2.02 4.94 -2.03
C GLY A 131 1.33 4.52 -3.33
N VAL A 132 0.61 5.45 -3.97
CA VAL A 132 -0.02 5.19 -5.28
C VAL A 132 1.03 4.88 -6.36
N ILE A 133 2.12 5.64 -6.42
CA ILE A 133 3.19 5.43 -7.40
C ILE A 133 3.87 4.07 -7.16
N ILE A 134 4.17 3.72 -5.92
CA ILE A 134 4.77 2.42 -5.56
C ILE A 134 3.82 1.28 -5.96
N GLY A 135 2.52 1.42 -5.68
CA GLY A 135 1.51 0.45 -6.08
C GLY A 135 1.49 0.22 -7.60
N GLN A 136 1.55 1.27 -8.40
CA GLN A 136 1.62 1.18 -9.86
C GLN A 136 2.91 0.50 -10.34
N ILE A 137 4.05 0.84 -9.74
CA ILE A 137 5.33 0.21 -10.07
C ILE A 137 5.28 -1.28 -9.74
N THR A 138 4.75 -1.64 -8.58
CA THR A 138 4.60 -3.03 -8.16
C THR A 138 3.71 -3.80 -9.14
N GLU A 139 2.59 -3.21 -9.58
CA GLU A 139 1.70 -3.80 -10.58
C GLU A 139 2.44 -4.13 -11.89
N ILE A 140 3.34 -3.27 -12.36
CA ILE A 140 4.13 -3.52 -13.58
C ILE A 140 5.03 -4.75 -13.45
N TYR A 141 5.51 -5.06 -12.24
CA TYR A 141 6.39 -6.21 -12.02
C TYR A 141 5.65 -7.50 -11.63
N THR A 142 4.39 -7.41 -11.19
CA THR A 142 3.62 -8.56 -10.67
C THR A 142 2.49 -9.00 -11.58
N SER A 143 1.97 -8.13 -12.44
CA SER A 143 0.85 -8.46 -13.31
C SER A 143 1.30 -9.27 -14.54
N SER A 144 0.54 -10.29 -14.90
CA SER A 144 0.75 -11.17 -16.06
C SER A 144 0.71 -10.44 -17.41
N ASP A 145 0.16 -9.24 -17.46
CA ASP A 145 0.07 -8.46 -18.70
C ASP A 145 1.43 -7.88 -19.13
N TYR A 146 2.36 -7.72 -18.18
CA TYR A 146 3.64 -7.05 -18.41
C TYR A 146 4.78 -8.02 -18.74
N LYS A 147 5.81 -7.46 -19.35
CA LYS A 147 6.97 -8.19 -19.87
C LYS A 147 7.75 -8.92 -18.77
N SER A 148 7.83 -8.35 -17.56
CA SER A 148 8.61 -8.91 -16.45
C SER A 148 8.13 -10.31 -16.04
N VAL A 149 6.82 -10.50 -15.94
CA VAL A 149 6.23 -11.81 -15.61
C VAL A 149 6.35 -12.77 -16.79
N LYS A 150 6.18 -12.28 -18.02
CA LYS A 150 6.33 -13.09 -19.25
C LYS A 150 7.77 -13.62 -19.42
N GLU A 151 8.79 -12.84 -19.05
CA GLU A 151 10.19 -13.29 -19.06
C GLU A 151 10.41 -14.47 -18.08
N ILE A 152 9.77 -14.43 -16.89
CA ILE A 152 9.84 -15.54 -15.93
C ILE A 152 9.13 -16.77 -16.49
N ALA A 153 7.94 -16.57 -17.08
CA ALA A 153 7.19 -17.66 -17.71
C ALA A 153 7.94 -18.31 -18.87
N GLU A 154 8.62 -17.53 -19.71
CA GLU A 154 9.49 -18.05 -20.78
C GLU A 154 10.69 -18.79 -20.22
N ALA A 155 11.32 -18.30 -19.14
CA ALA A 155 12.44 -18.95 -18.49
C ALA A 155 12.08 -20.33 -17.93
N SER A 156 10.81 -20.56 -17.54
CA SER A 156 10.33 -21.84 -17.04
C SER A 156 10.45 -22.96 -18.08
N ASN A 157 10.39 -22.63 -19.38
CA ASN A 157 10.55 -23.59 -20.47
C ASN A 157 12.02 -24.05 -20.66
N THR A 158 12.99 -23.30 -20.12
CA THR A 158 14.41 -23.60 -20.26
C THR A 158 14.98 -24.44 -19.13
N GLY A 159 14.31 -24.50 -17.97
CA GLY A 159 14.65 -25.31 -16.84
C GLY A 159 14.46 -24.63 -15.49
N THR A 160 14.45 -25.42 -14.42
CA THR A 160 14.15 -24.95 -13.06
C THR A 160 15.16 -23.92 -12.56
N ALA A 161 16.45 -24.12 -12.81
CA ALA A 161 17.50 -23.20 -12.37
C ALA A 161 17.40 -21.83 -13.03
N THR A 162 17.12 -21.79 -14.33
CA THR A 162 16.95 -20.55 -15.09
C THR A 162 15.71 -19.79 -14.66
N ASN A 163 14.63 -20.50 -14.32
CA ASN A 163 13.41 -19.92 -13.81
C ASN A 163 13.63 -19.24 -12.43
N ILE A 164 14.31 -19.91 -11.51
CA ILE A 164 14.68 -19.36 -10.20
C ILE A 164 15.53 -18.09 -10.36
N LEU A 165 16.56 -18.13 -11.21
CA LEU A 165 17.42 -16.97 -11.46
C LEU A 165 16.66 -15.80 -12.10
N ALA A 166 15.76 -16.08 -13.05
CA ALA A 166 14.91 -15.06 -13.66
C ALA A 166 13.99 -14.40 -12.61
N GLY A 167 13.34 -15.20 -11.75
CA GLY A 167 12.49 -14.71 -10.67
C GLY A 167 13.24 -13.83 -9.68
N ILE A 168 14.42 -14.25 -9.20
CA ILE A 168 15.27 -13.45 -8.32
C ILE A 168 15.69 -12.14 -9.00
N SER A 169 16.13 -12.21 -10.27
CA SER A 169 16.53 -11.01 -11.02
C SER A 169 15.42 -9.99 -11.15
N VAL A 170 14.21 -10.42 -11.50
CA VAL A 170 13.04 -9.54 -11.61
C VAL A 170 12.65 -9.00 -10.24
N GLY A 171 12.66 -9.85 -9.19
CA GLY A 171 12.39 -9.44 -7.82
C GLY A 171 13.36 -8.37 -7.33
N MET A 172 14.67 -8.53 -7.57
CA MET A 172 15.66 -7.50 -7.21
C MET A 172 15.46 -6.19 -7.99
N LYS A 173 15.10 -6.27 -9.28
CA LYS A 173 14.81 -5.06 -10.08
C LYS A 173 13.56 -4.33 -9.59
N SER A 174 12.55 -5.06 -9.15
CA SER A 174 11.27 -4.47 -8.69
C SER A 174 11.41 -3.65 -7.42
N THR A 175 12.41 -3.90 -6.57
CA THR A 175 12.61 -3.18 -5.30
C THR A 175 13.31 -1.84 -5.46
N VAL A 176 14.04 -1.61 -6.56
CA VAL A 176 14.87 -0.41 -6.73
C VAL A 176 14.02 0.87 -6.76
N ALA A 177 13.00 0.90 -7.59
CA ALA A 177 12.16 2.08 -7.72
C ALA A 177 11.36 2.38 -6.42
N PRO A 178 10.66 1.42 -5.78
CA PRO A 178 10.04 1.65 -4.49
C PRO A 178 10.97 2.22 -3.43
N VAL A 179 12.20 1.70 -3.30
CA VAL A 179 13.17 2.22 -2.33
C VAL A 179 13.52 3.68 -2.59
N VAL A 180 13.75 4.07 -3.85
CA VAL A 180 14.02 5.46 -4.21
C VAL A 180 12.83 6.36 -3.87
N PHE A 181 11.61 5.93 -4.16
CA PHE A 181 10.40 6.71 -3.84
C PHE A 181 10.16 6.82 -2.32
N ILE A 182 10.43 5.77 -1.55
CA ILE A 182 10.35 5.81 -0.08
C ILE A 182 11.38 6.82 0.47
N CYS A 183 12.63 6.78 0.00
CA CYS A 183 13.64 7.75 0.40
C CYS A 183 13.23 9.19 0.07
N ALA A 184 12.71 9.42 -1.12
CA ALA A 184 12.22 10.74 -1.53
C ALA A 184 11.04 11.21 -0.65
N ALA A 185 10.05 10.34 -0.40
CA ALA A 185 8.91 10.65 0.46
C ALA A 185 9.34 10.94 1.91
N THR A 186 10.31 10.20 2.43
CA THR A 186 10.89 10.44 3.76
C THR A 186 11.57 11.80 3.82
N MET A 187 12.35 12.19 2.80
CA MET A 187 12.99 13.51 2.74
C MET A 187 11.93 14.62 2.70
N VAL A 188 10.87 14.47 1.92
CA VAL A 188 9.76 15.43 1.87
C VAL A 188 9.08 15.53 3.24
N GLY A 189 8.77 14.39 3.88
CA GLY A 189 8.19 14.35 5.21
C GLY A 189 9.04 15.03 6.27
N VAL A 190 10.35 14.81 6.26
CA VAL A 190 11.30 15.48 7.17
C VAL A 190 11.37 16.99 6.90
N TYR A 191 11.39 17.41 5.65
CA TYR A 191 11.42 18.82 5.30
C TYR A 191 10.19 19.58 5.83
N PHE A 192 8.99 19.08 5.58
CA PHE A 192 7.77 19.70 6.10
C PHE A 192 7.60 19.51 7.61
N GLY A 193 7.99 18.37 8.17
CA GLY A 193 7.97 18.14 9.61
C GLY A 193 8.95 19.02 10.38
N ALA A 194 10.15 19.26 9.86
CA ALA A 194 11.15 20.14 10.49
C ALA A 194 10.69 21.60 10.52
N THR A 195 9.96 22.07 9.51
CA THR A 195 9.38 23.42 9.51
C THR A 195 8.33 23.59 10.60
N GLN A 196 7.52 22.57 10.87
CA GLN A 196 6.54 22.55 11.96
C GLN A 196 7.20 22.57 13.34
N ILE A 197 8.21 21.73 13.58
CA ILE A 197 8.96 21.69 14.86
C ILE A 197 9.62 23.04 15.13
N GLY A 198 10.19 23.68 14.11
CA GLY A 198 10.77 25.01 14.22
C GLY A 198 9.74 26.07 14.62
N ARG A 199 8.53 26.03 14.05
CA ARG A 199 7.45 26.98 14.39
C ARG A 199 6.87 26.72 15.79
N ALA A 200 6.62 25.47 16.17
CA ALA A 200 6.14 25.12 17.50
C ALA A 200 7.13 25.56 18.59
N SER A 201 8.41 25.33 18.39
CA SER A 201 9.47 25.78 19.32
C SER A 201 9.60 27.31 19.44
N CYS A 202 9.24 28.06 18.41
CA CYS A 202 9.19 29.54 18.47
C CYS A 202 7.93 30.04 19.19
N ARG A 203 6.83 29.31 19.09
CA ARG A 203 5.53 29.69 19.73
C ARG A 203 5.55 29.47 21.24
N GLU A 204 6.27 28.48 21.74
CA GLU A 204 6.42 28.25 23.19
C GLU A 204 7.38 29.23 23.90
N ARG A 205 8.13 30.04 23.14
CA ARG A 205 9.09 31.01 23.72
C ARG A 205 8.53 32.45 23.86
N VAL A 206 7.28 32.67 23.51
CA VAL A 206 6.56 33.95 23.68
C VAL A 206 5.48 33.81 24.73
#